data_e1b9a7d6c186148eb5fe8e1fc7e64d5f
#
_entry.id   e1b9a7d6c186148eb5fe8e1fc7e64d5f
#
_cell.length_a   1.000
_cell.length_b   1.000
_cell.length_c   1.000
_cell.angle_alpha   90.00
_cell.angle_beta   90.00
_cell.angle_gamma   90.00
#
_symmetry.space_group_name_H-M   'P 1'
#
loop_
_entity.id
_entity.type
_entity.pdbx_description
1 polymer ?
#
loop_
_entity_poly.entity_id
_entity_poly.type
_entity_poly.pdbx_seq_one_letter_code
_entity_poly.pdbx_strand_id
1 'polypeptide(L)'
;MLLSRRIADAQAPYELRDGSWDDHREAFADRCFDLLHEYAPNFKRAVIDRQVLTPLDLERVFNLTGGNIFQGAMTPGQLFAFRPVPGYARYQTPLRGLYLCGAAAHPGGGVMGTPGLNAAREILGQRRLRASS
;
A
#
# COMPACT_ATOMS: atom_id res chain seq x y z
N MET A 1 6.53 22.31 -20.45
CA MET A 1 7.37 21.16 -20.08
C MET A 1 6.60 20.33 -19.05
N LEU A 2 6.00 19.23 -19.47
CA LEU A 2 5.24 18.34 -18.58
C LEU A 2 6.24 17.47 -17.80
N LEU A 3 6.39 17.76 -16.52
CA LEU A 3 7.12 16.89 -15.58
C LEU A 3 6.30 15.61 -15.40
N SER A 4 6.67 14.55 -16.11
CA SER A 4 6.08 13.23 -15.92
C SER A 4 6.73 12.58 -14.70
N ARG A 5 5.98 12.43 -13.60
CA ARG A 5 6.40 11.59 -12.48
C ARG A 5 6.16 10.13 -12.84
N ARG A 6 7.17 9.30 -12.70
CA ARG A 6 7.10 7.85 -12.84
C ARG A 6 7.33 7.22 -11.48
N ILE A 7 6.47 6.28 -11.12
CA ILE A 7 6.62 5.46 -9.91
C ILE A 7 7.04 4.08 -10.38
N ALA A 8 8.15 3.58 -9.85
CA ALA A 8 8.56 2.19 -9.97
C ALA A 8 8.41 1.54 -8.60
N ASP A 9 7.71 0.42 -8.54
CA ASP A 9 7.52 -0.39 -7.34
C ASP A 9 8.26 -1.71 -7.53
N ALA A 10 9.00 -2.14 -6.50
CA ALA A 10 9.74 -3.38 -6.50
C ALA A 10 9.51 -4.11 -5.18
N GLN A 11 9.32 -5.41 -5.25
CA GLN A 11 9.26 -6.26 -4.05
C GLN A 11 10.65 -6.38 -3.44
N ALA A 12 10.76 -6.02 -2.17
CA ALA A 12 12.00 -6.09 -1.41
C ALA A 12 11.72 -6.62 -0.01
N PRO A 13 12.60 -7.47 0.56
CA PRO A 13 12.46 -7.97 1.91
C PRO A 13 12.65 -6.82 2.90
N TYR A 14 11.94 -6.85 4.03
CA TYR A 14 12.16 -5.88 5.10
C TYR A 14 13.53 -6.06 5.75
N GLU A 15 13.86 -7.31 6.09
CA GLU A 15 15.16 -7.68 6.65
C GLU A 15 16.13 -8.07 5.54
N LEU A 16 17.30 -7.44 5.52
CA LEU A 16 18.40 -7.78 4.62
C LEU A 16 19.28 -8.86 5.26
N ARG A 17 20.00 -9.64 4.43
CA ARG A 17 20.97 -10.62 4.92
C ARG A 17 22.17 -9.94 5.57
N ASP A 18 22.58 -8.80 5.03
CA ASP A 18 23.74 -8.04 5.46
C ASP A 18 23.38 -6.54 5.51
N GLY A 19 23.83 -5.83 6.55
CA GLY A 19 23.68 -4.40 6.68
C GLY A 19 22.24 -3.93 6.90
N SER A 20 22.00 -2.67 6.59
CA SER A 20 20.69 -2.02 6.72
C SER A 20 20.22 -1.43 5.40
N TRP A 21 18.95 -1.11 5.29
CA TRP A 21 18.42 -0.38 4.14
C TRP A 21 19.04 1.02 4.00
N ASP A 22 19.49 1.62 5.09
CA ASP A 22 20.17 2.91 5.04
C ASP A 22 21.51 2.81 4.27
N ASP A 23 22.20 1.66 4.39
CA ASP A 23 23.47 1.40 3.70
C ASP A 23 23.26 0.98 2.23
N HIS A 24 22.17 0.29 1.94
CA HIS A 24 21.94 -0.34 0.62
C HIS A 24 20.93 0.39 -0.27
N ARG A 25 20.31 1.46 0.22
CA ARG A 25 19.26 2.22 -0.47
C ARG A 25 19.64 2.60 -1.91
N GLU A 26 20.75 3.29 -2.08
CA GLU A 26 21.16 3.80 -3.39
C GLU A 26 21.59 2.68 -4.33
N ALA A 27 22.32 1.71 -3.83
CA ALA A 27 22.74 0.54 -4.63
C ALA A 27 21.54 -0.27 -5.12
N PHE A 28 20.51 -0.42 -4.29
CA PHE A 28 19.27 -1.09 -4.70
C PHE A 28 18.52 -0.30 -5.77
N ALA A 29 18.42 1.02 -5.60
CA ALA A 29 17.78 1.90 -6.57
C ALA A 29 18.51 1.87 -7.93
N ASP A 30 19.84 1.87 -7.90
CA ASP A 30 20.65 1.76 -9.12
C ASP A 30 20.38 0.45 -9.86
N ARG A 31 20.29 -0.68 -9.15
CA ARG A 31 19.91 -1.97 -9.75
C ARG A 31 18.52 -1.96 -10.38
N CYS A 32 17.54 -1.34 -9.72
CA CYS A 32 16.21 -1.16 -10.30
C CYS A 32 16.27 -0.32 -11.58
N PHE A 33 17.09 0.71 -11.59
CA PHE A 33 17.29 1.56 -12.78
C PHE A 33 18.03 0.84 -13.91
N ASP A 34 18.98 -0.04 -13.58
CA ASP A 34 19.64 -0.89 -14.56
C ASP A 34 18.66 -1.83 -15.25
N LEU A 35 17.79 -2.49 -14.48
CA LEU A 35 16.74 -3.35 -15.02
C LEU A 35 15.78 -2.56 -15.92
N LEU A 36 15.33 -1.39 -15.49
CA LEU A 36 14.45 -0.54 -16.31
C LEU A 36 15.16 -0.08 -17.61
N HIS A 37 16.46 0.16 -17.55
CA HIS A 37 17.25 0.58 -18.71
C HIS A 37 17.36 -0.53 -19.76
N GLU A 38 17.36 -1.81 -19.38
CA GLU A 38 17.34 -2.94 -20.31
C GLU A 38 16.10 -2.92 -21.21
N TYR A 39 14.94 -2.56 -20.65
CA TYR A 39 13.68 -2.47 -21.40
C TYR A 39 13.45 -1.10 -22.05
N ALA A 40 14.06 -0.06 -21.52
CA ALA A 40 13.93 1.32 -22.01
C ALA A 40 15.32 2.00 -22.05
N PRO A 41 16.10 1.86 -23.14
CA PRO A 41 17.49 2.34 -23.22
C PRO A 41 17.69 3.83 -22.96
N ASN A 42 16.63 4.63 -23.09
CA ASN A 42 16.68 6.08 -22.80
C ASN A 42 16.31 6.43 -21.34
N PHE A 43 15.92 5.44 -20.55
CA PHE A 43 15.36 5.66 -19.20
C PHE A 43 16.30 6.47 -18.31
N LYS A 44 17.54 6.01 -18.13
CA LYS A 44 18.50 6.67 -17.23
C LYS A 44 18.79 8.12 -17.60
N ARG A 45 18.84 8.43 -18.90
CA ARG A 45 19.07 9.81 -19.39
C ARG A 45 17.85 10.73 -19.22
N ALA A 46 16.67 10.14 -19.10
CA ALA A 46 15.42 10.88 -18.91
C ALA A 46 15.12 11.18 -17.44
N VAL A 47 15.85 10.57 -16.50
CA VAL A 47 15.68 10.80 -15.06
C VAL A 47 16.35 12.12 -14.69
N ILE A 48 15.56 13.04 -14.17
CA ILE A 48 16.04 14.35 -13.70
C ILE A 48 16.40 14.26 -12.21
N ASP A 49 15.58 13.55 -11.43
CA ASP A 49 15.75 13.37 -10.00
C ASP A 49 15.01 12.09 -9.56
N ARG A 50 15.40 11.53 -8.43
CA ARG A 50 14.77 10.34 -7.85
C ARG A 50 14.58 10.46 -6.35
N GLN A 51 13.49 9.93 -5.85
CA GLN A 51 13.26 9.68 -4.44
C GLN A 51 13.16 8.16 -4.23
N VAL A 52 13.96 7.64 -3.32
CA VAL A 52 13.97 6.22 -2.97
C VAL A 52 13.35 6.04 -1.60
N LEU A 53 12.28 5.27 -1.52
CA LEU A 53 11.65 4.86 -0.28
C LEU A 53 11.85 3.35 -0.11
N THR A 54 12.63 2.97 0.88
CA THR A 54 12.87 1.58 1.25
C THR A 54 11.74 1.07 2.16
N PRO A 55 11.59 -0.26 2.38
CA PRO A 55 10.66 -0.77 3.37
C PRO A 55 10.84 -0.15 4.76
N LEU A 56 12.08 0.13 5.16
CA LEU A 56 12.40 0.79 6.43
C LEU A 56 11.91 2.25 6.45
N ASP A 57 12.01 2.97 5.32
CA ASP A 57 11.47 4.33 5.21
C ASP A 57 9.94 4.33 5.27
N LEU A 58 9.28 3.36 4.63
CA LEU A 58 7.82 3.22 4.69
C LEU A 58 7.33 3.02 6.13
N GLU A 59 8.06 2.28 6.93
CA GLU A 59 7.75 2.12 8.35
C GLU A 59 8.02 3.40 9.14
N ARG A 60 9.20 4.02 8.97
CA ARG A 60 9.60 5.23 9.72
C ARG A 60 8.74 6.45 9.42
N VAL A 61 8.38 6.65 8.15
CA VAL A 61 7.67 7.85 7.70
C VAL A 61 6.16 7.69 7.77
N PHE A 62 5.65 6.50 7.44
CA PHE A 62 4.22 6.25 7.31
C PHE A 62 3.65 5.31 8.37
N ASN A 63 4.47 4.82 9.29
CA ASN A 63 4.10 3.82 10.32
C ASN A 63 3.50 2.53 9.72
N LEU A 64 3.97 2.13 8.54
CA LEU A 64 3.55 0.89 7.91
C LEU A 64 4.43 -0.25 8.44
N THR A 65 3.90 -1.07 9.31
CA THR A 65 4.62 -2.19 9.94
C THR A 65 5.30 -3.06 8.88
N GLY A 66 6.64 -3.22 8.99
CA GLY A 66 7.47 -3.93 8.03
C GLY A 66 7.49 -3.31 6.62
N GLY A 67 7.13 -2.03 6.49
CA GLY A 67 7.02 -1.35 5.19
C GLY A 67 5.91 -1.90 4.31
N ASN A 68 4.94 -2.63 4.87
CA ASN A 68 3.92 -3.34 4.10
C ASN A 68 2.78 -2.41 3.66
N ILE A 69 2.80 -2.00 2.40
CA ILE A 69 1.76 -1.15 1.78
C ILE A 69 0.36 -1.81 1.76
N PHE A 70 0.28 -3.13 1.87
CA PHE A 70 -0.99 -3.86 1.95
C PHE A 70 -1.55 -3.96 3.38
N GLN A 71 -0.77 -3.55 4.39
CA GLN A 71 -1.18 -3.52 5.81
C GLN A 71 -1.70 -4.88 6.30
N GLY A 72 -1.08 -5.96 5.86
CA GLY A 72 -1.42 -7.34 6.24
C GLY A 72 -1.03 -8.32 5.14
N ALA A 73 -0.98 -9.60 5.50
CA ALA A 73 -0.66 -10.66 4.55
C ALA A 73 -1.77 -10.81 3.51
N MET A 74 -1.39 -11.15 2.27
CA MET A 74 -2.33 -11.48 1.19
C MET A 74 -2.50 -13.00 1.06
N THR A 75 -2.68 -13.67 2.21
CA THR A 75 -2.95 -15.10 2.30
C THR A 75 -4.44 -15.37 2.38
N PRO A 76 -4.93 -16.59 2.07
CA PRO A 76 -6.35 -16.93 2.15
C PRO A 76 -7.01 -16.60 3.50
N GLY A 77 -6.27 -16.73 4.62
CA GLY A 77 -6.74 -16.38 5.95
C GLY A 77 -6.78 -14.88 6.26
N GLN A 78 -6.34 -14.03 5.33
CA GLN A 78 -6.30 -12.57 5.43
C GLN A 78 -6.98 -11.89 4.24
N LEU A 79 -7.80 -12.63 3.48
CA LEU A 79 -8.54 -12.13 2.33
C LEU A 79 -10.05 -12.27 2.53
N PHE A 80 -10.83 -11.62 1.70
CA PHE A 80 -12.30 -11.66 1.66
C PHE A 80 -12.93 -11.38 3.03
N ALA A 81 -13.74 -12.33 3.55
CA ALA A 81 -14.44 -12.23 4.82
C ALA A 81 -13.52 -12.24 6.05
N PHE A 82 -12.25 -12.57 5.88
CA PHE A 82 -11.25 -12.62 6.95
C PHE A 82 -10.44 -11.33 7.10
N ARG A 83 -10.64 -10.33 6.21
CA ARG A 83 -9.89 -9.08 6.25
C ARG A 83 -10.74 -7.92 6.80
N PRO A 84 -10.30 -7.16 7.79
CA PRO A 84 -9.02 -7.24 8.54
C PRO A 84 -8.92 -8.43 9.49
N VAL A 85 -10.05 -8.86 10.06
CA VAL A 85 -10.21 -10.05 10.90
C VAL A 85 -11.60 -10.64 10.69
N PRO A 86 -11.82 -11.93 10.98
CA PRO A 86 -13.13 -12.55 10.88
C PRO A 86 -14.21 -11.75 11.62
N GLY A 87 -15.36 -11.55 10.99
CA GLY A 87 -16.49 -10.80 11.54
C GLY A 87 -16.48 -9.30 11.26
N TYR A 88 -15.36 -8.71 10.79
CA TYR A 88 -15.24 -7.27 10.56
C TYR A 88 -15.00 -6.87 9.09
N ALA A 89 -15.30 -7.76 8.16
CA ALA A 89 -15.14 -7.51 6.72
C ALA A 89 -16.08 -6.42 6.14
N ARG A 90 -17.09 -6.00 6.92
CA ARG A 90 -18.06 -4.97 6.53
C ARG A 90 -17.63 -3.54 6.91
N TYR A 91 -16.34 -3.30 7.02
CA TYR A 91 -15.76 -1.97 7.28
C TYR A 91 -16.06 -1.37 8.65
N GLN A 92 -17.04 -1.88 9.40
CA GLN A 92 -17.33 -1.45 10.76
C GLN A 92 -16.28 -1.95 11.75
N THR A 93 -15.99 -1.14 12.75
CA THR A 93 -15.22 -1.55 13.92
C THR A 93 -16.15 -1.82 15.12
N PRO A 94 -15.67 -2.43 16.21
CA PRO A 94 -16.45 -2.53 17.45
C PRO A 94 -16.85 -1.17 18.02
N LEU A 95 -16.13 -0.11 17.66
CA LEU A 95 -16.43 1.24 18.11
C LEU A 95 -17.53 1.86 17.23
N ARG A 96 -18.62 2.28 17.85
CA ARG A 96 -19.75 2.87 17.15
C ARG A 96 -19.33 4.11 16.35
N GLY A 97 -19.63 4.11 15.07
CA GLY A 97 -19.35 5.23 14.17
C GLY A 97 -17.93 5.25 13.58
N LEU A 98 -17.07 4.30 13.97
CA LEU A 98 -15.73 4.16 13.40
C LEU A 98 -15.70 3.07 12.33
N TYR A 99 -15.17 3.41 11.15
CA TYR A 99 -15.08 2.53 9.98
C TYR A 99 -13.65 2.46 9.45
N LEU A 100 -13.28 1.31 8.91
CA LEU A 100 -12.01 1.09 8.20
C LEU A 100 -12.25 1.18 6.70
N CYS A 101 -11.44 1.95 5.99
CA CYS A 101 -11.58 2.14 4.54
C CYS A 101 -10.25 2.10 3.78
N GLY A 102 -9.17 1.72 4.44
CA GLY A 102 -7.82 1.65 3.86
C GLY A 102 -7.44 0.28 3.35
N ALA A 103 -6.14 0.09 3.07
CA ALA A 103 -5.57 -1.15 2.57
C ALA A 103 -5.76 -2.35 3.52
N ALA A 104 -5.97 -2.10 4.82
CA ALA A 104 -6.27 -3.14 5.81
C ALA A 104 -7.69 -3.71 5.68
N ALA A 105 -8.63 -3.03 4.99
CA ALA A 105 -9.99 -3.50 4.79
C ALA A 105 -10.14 -4.30 3.48
N HIS A 106 -11.23 -5.08 3.37
CA HIS A 106 -11.56 -5.80 2.12
C HIS A 106 -11.77 -4.80 0.94
N PRO A 107 -11.32 -5.08 -0.28
CA PRO A 107 -10.62 -6.28 -0.78
C PRO A 107 -9.11 -6.30 -0.54
N GLY A 108 -8.54 -5.33 0.12
CA GLY A 108 -7.12 -5.22 0.39
C GLY A 108 -6.50 -3.99 -0.23
N GLY A 109 -5.15 -3.93 -0.21
CA GLY A 109 -4.37 -2.84 -0.76
C GLY A 109 -4.32 -2.82 -2.28
N GLY A 110 -3.77 -1.75 -2.80
CA GLY A 110 -3.67 -1.41 -4.21
C GLY A 110 -4.31 -0.05 -4.47
N VAL A 111 -3.93 0.62 -5.54
CA VAL A 111 -4.44 1.96 -5.87
C VAL A 111 -5.78 1.83 -6.60
N MET A 112 -6.81 1.35 -5.93
CA MET A 112 -8.12 1.07 -6.54
C MET A 112 -9.30 1.83 -5.90
N GLY A 113 -9.13 2.44 -4.73
CA GLY A 113 -10.19 3.14 -4.00
C GLY A 113 -11.38 2.27 -3.54
N THR A 114 -11.40 0.99 -3.84
CA THR A 114 -12.52 0.07 -3.56
C THR A 114 -12.87 -0.02 -2.08
N PRO A 115 -11.92 -0.14 -1.13
CA PRO A 115 -12.25 -0.16 0.30
C PRO A 115 -12.99 1.11 0.75
N GLY A 116 -12.57 2.27 0.26
CA GLY A 116 -13.24 3.54 0.56
C GLY A 116 -14.66 3.62 0.01
N LEU A 117 -14.86 3.20 -1.25
CA LEU A 117 -16.18 3.16 -1.88
C LEU A 117 -17.13 2.23 -1.13
N ASN A 118 -16.67 1.04 -0.77
CA ASN A 118 -17.48 0.06 -0.06
C ASN A 118 -17.82 0.53 1.36
N ALA A 119 -16.86 1.12 2.08
CA ALA A 119 -17.11 1.70 3.40
C ALA A 119 -18.16 2.84 3.32
N ALA A 120 -18.07 3.70 2.32
CA ALA A 120 -19.04 4.77 2.10
C ALA A 120 -20.46 4.21 1.85
N ARG A 121 -20.58 3.16 1.04
CA ARG A 121 -21.86 2.48 0.79
C ARG A 121 -22.45 1.87 2.06
N GLU A 122 -21.63 1.24 2.89
CA GLU A 122 -22.08 0.68 4.18
C GLU A 122 -22.59 1.78 5.13
N ILE A 123 -21.87 2.88 5.25
CA ILE A 123 -22.27 4.05 6.08
C ILE A 123 -23.60 4.63 5.60
N LEU A 124 -23.76 4.83 4.29
CA LEU A 124 -24.98 5.41 3.71
C LEU A 124 -26.17 4.45 3.80
N GLY A 125 -25.95 3.15 3.61
CA GLY A 125 -26.98 2.12 3.78
C GLY A 125 -27.53 2.08 5.20
N GLN A 126 -26.67 2.16 6.21
CA GLN A 126 -27.07 2.18 7.60
C GLN A 126 -27.80 3.46 8.00
N ARG A 127 -27.43 4.63 7.44
CA ARG A 127 -28.17 5.87 7.66
C ARG A 127 -29.60 5.79 7.12
N ARG A 128 -29.80 5.17 5.96
CA ARG A 128 -31.15 4.97 5.38
C ARG A 128 -32.02 4.07 6.26
N LEU A 129 -31.49 2.96 6.75
CA LEU A 129 -32.21 2.05 7.63
C LEU A 129 -32.62 2.70 8.95
N ARG A 130 -31.80 3.58 9.52
CA ARG A 130 -32.12 4.34 10.75
C ARG A 130 -33.11 5.48 10.53
N ALA A 131 -33.18 6.03 9.33
CA ALA A 131 -34.13 7.10 9.00
C ALA A 131 -35.53 6.55 8.67
N SER A 132 -35.65 5.23 8.42
CA SER A 132 -36.94 4.55 8.13
C SER A 132 -37.51 3.77 9.31
N SER A 133 -36.87 3.81 10.46
CA SER A 133 -37.32 3.26 11.76
C SER A 133 -37.66 4.35 12.75
#